data_e2b4107b741a12e30173dc9adccec9a0
#
_entry.id   e2b4107b741a12e30173dc9adccec9a0
#
_cell.length_a   1.000
_cell.length_b   1.000
_cell.length_c   1.000
_cell.angle_alpha   90.00
_cell.angle_beta   90.00
_cell.angle_gamma   90.00
#
_symmetry.space_group_name_H-M   'P 1'
#
loop_
_entity.id
_entity.type
_entity.pdbx_description
1 polymer ?
#
loop_
_entity_poly.entity_id
_entity_poly.type
_entity_poly.pdbx_seq_one_letter_code
_entity_poly.pdbx_strand_id
1 'polypeptide(L)'
;MLNIDTDYFNIIDTDEKAYILGLVYKNDNYIIKLSNRTDIKSILSNICLNIDTNIIYIGNTKILKLIKSSILNFNNFSDECKKGFIRGLYESNNKTLIISEDIKEIFENIKDFILNDIKYEIIKNDKNEDVIYFINNKNKFLKSIYYSKNNITLFNNIYNELNNKPSIKVYKTDKDAVIPSKAFEEDAGYDLTIIKKIKDFNSKTTLYDTGIKIEIDEGYYTEIVPRSSISKFGYILANNIGIIDNHYRGNLMIALTKIADDAPDIELPFKCCQLIVRKQIYADLYEITDDNLSSTLRNDGGFGSTTII
;
A
#
# COMPACT_ATOMS: atom_id res chain seq x y z
N MET A 1 -16.94 -23.20 26.42
CA MET A 1 -17.08 -21.73 26.70
C MET A 1 -15.71 -21.24 27.11
N LEU A 2 -15.14 -20.33 26.36
CA LEU A 2 -13.87 -19.67 26.70
C LEU A 2 -14.12 -18.77 27.91
N ASN A 3 -13.44 -19.02 29.04
CA ASN A 3 -13.44 -18.09 30.15
C ASN A 3 -12.48 -16.95 29.82
N ILE A 4 -13.02 -15.83 29.38
CA ILE A 4 -12.27 -14.60 29.19
C ILE A 4 -12.16 -13.92 30.54
N ASP A 5 -10.98 -13.48 30.92
CA ASP A 5 -10.79 -12.62 32.09
C ASP A 5 -11.57 -11.31 31.86
N THR A 6 -12.72 -11.18 32.55
CA THR A 6 -13.59 -10.02 32.41
C THR A 6 -12.95 -8.74 32.93
N ASP A 7 -11.93 -8.85 33.79
CA ASP A 7 -11.27 -7.71 34.40
C ASP A 7 -10.16 -7.12 33.55
N TYR A 8 -9.75 -7.83 32.50
CA TYR A 8 -8.70 -7.39 31.56
C TYR A 8 -8.99 -6.03 30.92
N PHE A 9 -10.26 -5.75 30.59
CA PHE A 9 -10.69 -4.49 29.97
C PHE A 9 -11.21 -3.44 30.95
N ASN A 10 -11.13 -3.67 32.27
CA ASN A 10 -11.57 -2.68 33.25
C ASN A 10 -10.72 -1.40 33.17
N ILE A 11 -9.43 -1.53 32.82
CA ILE A 11 -8.50 -0.42 32.61
C ILE A 11 -7.80 -0.62 31.28
N ILE A 12 -7.92 0.33 30.39
CA ILE A 12 -7.20 0.36 29.10
C ILE A 12 -5.92 1.18 29.31
N ASP A 13 -4.89 0.51 29.74
CA ASP A 13 -3.59 1.08 30.13
C ASP A 13 -2.45 0.70 29.18
N THR A 14 -2.69 -0.20 28.21
CA THR A 14 -1.70 -0.62 27.21
C THR A 14 -2.22 -0.48 25.79
N ASP A 15 -1.28 -0.31 24.84
CA ASP A 15 -1.54 -0.26 23.40
C ASP A 15 -2.22 -1.54 22.91
N GLU A 16 -1.80 -2.70 23.39
CA GLU A 16 -2.36 -4.00 23.02
C GLU A 16 -3.82 -4.14 23.47
N LYS A 17 -4.16 -3.72 24.70
CA LYS A 17 -5.55 -3.73 25.18
C LYS A 17 -6.44 -2.83 24.34
N ALA A 18 -5.96 -1.62 24.06
CA ALA A 18 -6.67 -0.66 23.23
C ALA A 18 -6.85 -1.16 21.80
N TYR A 19 -5.83 -1.82 21.24
CA TYR A 19 -5.89 -2.44 19.91
C TYR A 19 -6.97 -3.54 19.83
N ILE A 20 -7.00 -4.45 20.81
CA ILE A 20 -8.04 -5.50 20.87
C ILE A 20 -9.43 -4.88 21.01
N LEU A 21 -9.56 -3.83 21.83
CA LEU A 21 -10.81 -3.08 21.94
C LEU A 21 -11.28 -2.56 20.57
N GLY A 22 -10.37 -1.95 19.80
CA GLY A 22 -10.66 -1.46 18.45
C GLY A 22 -11.04 -2.57 17.47
N LEU A 23 -10.37 -3.74 17.52
CA LEU A 23 -10.68 -4.89 16.67
C LEU A 23 -12.11 -5.43 16.88
N VAL A 24 -12.60 -5.42 18.11
CA VAL A 24 -13.92 -6.00 18.46
C VAL A 24 -15.05 -4.99 18.41
N TYR A 25 -14.75 -3.71 18.41
CA TYR A 25 -15.73 -2.65 18.62
C TYR A 25 -16.88 -2.65 17.60
N LYS A 26 -16.59 -2.87 16.34
CA LYS A 26 -17.57 -2.81 15.24
C LYS A 26 -18.08 -4.18 14.80
N ASN A 27 -17.64 -5.24 15.47
CA ASN A 27 -18.04 -6.58 15.05
C ASN A 27 -19.35 -6.96 15.77
N ASP A 28 -20.50 -6.84 15.11
CA ASP A 28 -21.82 -7.13 15.65
C ASP A 28 -21.93 -8.54 16.25
N ASN A 29 -21.07 -9.44 15.85
CA ASN A 29 -20.98 -10.80 16.38
C ASN A 29 -19.83 -11.00 17.39
N TYR A 30 -19.05 -9.93 17.66
CA TYR A 30 -17.89 -9.96 18.57
C TYR A 30 -16.91 -11.11 18.28
N ILE A 31 -16.67 -11.34 17.00
CA ILE A 31 -15.82 -12.41 16.49
C ILE A 31 -14.49 -11.83 16.05
N ILE A 32 -13.38 -12.29 16.61
CA ILE A 32 -12.05 -12.02 16.08
C ILE A 32 -11.65 -13.22 15.22
N LYS A 33 -11.44 -13.02 13.92
CA LYS A 33 -10.88 -14.02 13.03
C LYS A 33 -9.37 -14.04 13.18
N LEU A 34 -8.85 -15.17 13.67
CA LEU A 34 -7.41 -15.35 13.95
C LEU A 34 -6.65 -16.10 12.87
N SER A 35 -7.29 -16.45 11.75
CA SER A 35 -6.62 -17.16 10.67
C SER A 35 -5.30 -16.46 10.32
N ASN A 36 -4.18 -17.16 10.53
CA ASN A 36 -2.81 -16.65 10.30
C ASN A 36 -2.34 -15.49 11.20
N ARG A 37 -3.01 -15.19 12.30
CA ARG A 37 -2.67 -14.14 13.26
C ARG A 37 -2.13 -14.74 14.56
N THR A 38 -0.94 -15.34 14.49
CA THR A 38 -0.24 -15.91 15.66
C THR A 38 0.14 -14.85 16.70
N ASP A 39 0.35 -13.63 16.25
CA ASP A 39 0.61 -12.46 17.08
C ASP A 39 -0.55 -12.13 18.02
N ILE A 40 -1.77 -12.10 17.50
CA ILE A 40 -2.99 -11.86 18.30
C ILE A 40 -3.28 -13.06 19.23
N LYS A 41 -3.02 -14.28 18.76
CA LYS A 41 -3.14 -15.49 19.60
C LYS A 41 -2.28 -15.38 20.85
N SER A 42 -1.05 -14.89 20.72
CA SER A 42 -0.14 -14.70 21.86
C SER A 42 -0.68 -13.69 22.88
N ILE A 43 -1.25 -12.59 22.44
CA ILE A 43 -1.85 -11.58 23.34
C ILE A 43 -3.09 -12.15 24.03
N LEU A 44 -3.95 -12.83 23.27
CA LEU A 44 -5.19 -13.38 23.77
C LEU A 44 -4.99 -14.64 24.63
N SER A 45 -3.84 -15.33 24.52
CA SER A 45 -3.50 -16.43 25.44
C SER A 45 -3.37 -15.98 26.89
N ASN A 46 -3.07 -14.72 27.12
CA ASN A 46 -3.06 -14.13 28.46
C ASN A 46 -4.48 -13.84 28.99
N ILE A 47 -5.50 -13.88 28.11
CA ILE A 47 -6.89 -13.54 28.40
C ILE A 47 -7.82 -14.75 28.33
N CYS A 48 -7.48 -15.73 27.48
CA CYS A 48 -8.30 -16.91 27.16
C CYS A 48 -7.57 -18.21 27.47
N LEU A 49 -8.21 -19.08 28.26
CA LEU A 49 -7.62 -20.35 28.70
C LEU A 49 -7.58 -21.45 27.62
N ASN A 50 -8.21 -21.27 26.45
CA ASN A 50 -8.17 -22.26 25.32
C ASN A 50 -8.36 -21.56 23.99
N ILE A 51 -7.26 -21.45 23.21
CA ILE A 51 -7.27 -20.89 21.84
C ILE A 51 -6.93 -22.00 20.85
N ASP A 52 -7.84 -22.95 20.67
CA ASP A 52 -7.68 -24.01 19.65
C ASP A 52 -8.40 -23.69 18.34
N THR A 53 -9.10 -22.57 18.25
CA THR A 53 -9.88 -22.18 17.07
C THR A 53 -9.28 -20.98 16.36
N ASN A 54 -9.48 -20.91 15.05
CA ASN A 54 -9.13 -19.73 14.24
C ASN A 54 -10.12 -18.57 14.43
N ILE A 55 -11.04 -18.68 15.38
CA ILE A 55 -12.10 -17.72 15.66
C ILE A 55 -12.28 -17.60 17.17
N ILE A 56 -12.19 -16.39 17.69
CA ILE A 56 -12.50 -16.10 19.08
C ILE A 56 -13.87 -15.42 19.14
N TYR A 57 -14.76 -15.98 19.92
CA TYR A 57 -16.04 -15.37 20.24
C TYR A 57 -15.94 -14.63 21.57
N ILE A 58 -16.10 -13.32 21.56
CA ILE A 58 -16.24 -12.53 22.79
C ILE A 58 -17.74 -12.41 23.11
N GLY A 59 -18.36 -13.54 23.41
CA GLY A 59 -19.82 -13.64 23.57
C GLY A 59 -20.37 -13.33 24.98
N ASN A 60 -19.58 -12.63 25.81
CA ASN A 60 -20.05 -12.30 27.18
C ASN A 60 -20.63 -10.89 27.21
N THR A 61 -21.93 -10.79 27.56
CA THR A 61 -22.66 -9.51 27.64
C THR A 61 -22.02 -8.52 28.62
N LYS A 62 -21.30 -8.99 29.63
CA LYS A 62 -20.59 -8.15 30.60
C LYS A 62 -19.38 -7.49 29.94
N ILE A 63 -18.61 -8.24 29.17
CA ILE A 63 -17.47 -7.72 28.39
C ILE A 63 -17.95 -6.70 27.37
N LEU A 64 -19.07 -6.96 26.69
CA LEU A 64 -19.66 -6.05 25.72
C LEU A 64 -20.04 -4.71 26.29
N LYS A 65 -20.61 -4.73 27.52
CA LYS A 65 -20.91 -3.51 28.25
C LYS A 65 -19.65 -2.76 28.66
N LEU A 66 -18.60 -3.46 29.09
CA LEU A 66 -17.32 -2.88 29.44
C LEU A 66 -16.64 -2.26 28.21
N ILE A 67 -16.64 -2.96 27.08
CA ILE A 67 -16.12 -2.44 25.82
C ILE A 67 -16.82 -1.13 25.43
N LYS A 68 -18.17 -1.12 25.45
CA LYS A 68 -18.94 0.10 25.12
C LYS A 68 -18.70 1.22 26.12
N SER A 69 -18.60 0.94 27.43
CA SER A 69 -18.31 1.96 28.42
C SER A 69 -16.88 2.50 28.38
N SER A 70 -15.90 1.67 28.00
CA SER A 70 -14.50 2.09 27.88
C SER A 70 -14.29 3.10 26.77
N ILE A 71 -15.08 3.04 25.70
CA ILE A 71 -15.01 3.96 24.57
C ILE A 71 -15.46 5.37 24.94
N LEU A 72 -16.43 5.49 25.84
CA LEU A 72 -16.86 6.80 26.36
C LEU A 72 -15.72 7.53 27.08
N ASN A 73 -14.66 6.79 27.46
CA ASN A 73 -13.46 7.33 28.09
C ASN A 73 -12.28 7.51 27.12
N PHE A 74 -12.49 7.43 25.79
CA PHE A 74 -11.41 7.53 24.79
C PHE A 74 -10.51 8.77 24.98
N ASN A 75 -11.11 9.90 25.35
CA ASN A 75 -10.36 11.13 25.60
C ASN A 75 -9.34 11.00 26.75
N ASN A 76 -9.57 10.09 27.68
CA ASN A 76 -8.71 9.84 28.84
C ASN A 76 -7.62 8.80 28.54
N PHE A 77 -7.63 8.19 27.35
CA PHE A 77 -6.59 7.25 26.95
C PHE A 77 -5.25 7.97 26.76
N SER A 78 -4.16 7.29 27.08
CA SER A 78 -2.83 7.75 26.66
C SER A 78 -2.75 7.80 25.13
N ASP A 79 -1.79 8.55 24.59
CA ASP A 79 -1.61 8.66 23.15
C ASP A 79 -1.32 7.29 22.50
N GLU A 80 -0.56 6.41 23.16
CA GLU A 80 -0.33 5.05 22.73
C GLU A 80 -1.63 4.24 22.65
N CYS A 81 -2.47 4.32 23.69
CA CYS A 81 -3.76 3.63 23.73
C CYS A 81 -4.71 4.15 22.64
N LYS A 82 -4.75 5.48 22.40
CA LYS A 82 -5.54 6.06 21.30
C LYS A 82 -5.10 5.51 19.95
N LYS A 83 -3.79 5.45 19.67
CA LYS A 83 -3.23 4.90 18.45
C LYS A 83 -3.55 3.41 18.30
N GLY A 84 -3.38 2.63 19.37
CA GLY A 84 -3.74 1.22 19.42
C GLY A 84 -5.20 0.99 19.04
N PHE A 85 -6.12 1.72 19.66
CA PHE A 85 -7.55 1.63 19.37
C PHE A 85 -7.87 1.94 17.91
N ILE A 86 -7.34 3.04 17.38
CA ILE A 86 -7.56 3.44 15.97
C ILE A 86 -6.99 2.41 15.01
N ARG A 87 -5.82 1.83 15.31
CA ARG A 87 -5.23 0.71 14.55
C ARG A 87 -6.16 -0.49 14.52
N GLY A 88 -6.74 -0.88 15.67
CA GLY A 88 -7.73 -1.96 15.77
C GLY A 88 -8.97 -1.69 14.91
N LEU A 89 -9.54 -0.50 14.97
CA LEU A 89 -10.64 -0.08 14.11
C LEU A 89 -10.30 -0.16 12.62
N TYR A 90 -9.11 0.30 12.24
CA TYR A 90 -8.65 0.28 10.87
C TYR A 90 -8.48 -1.15 10.34
N GLU A 91 -7.89 -2.03 11.12
CA GLU A 91 -7.68 -3.43 10.72
C GLU A 91 -8.96 -4.25 10.72
N SER A 92 -9.88 -4.02 11.66
CA SER A 92 -11.17 -4.73 11.73
C SER A 92 -12.05 -4.50 10.49
N ASN A 93 -11.84 -3.40 9.79
CA ASN A 93 -12.58 -2.98 8.60
C ASN A 93 -11.77 -3.11 7.30
N ASN A 94 -10.98 -4.18 7.16
CA ASN A 94 -10.17 -4.43 5.96
C ASN A 94 -9.25 -3.26 5.57
N LYS A 95 -8.58 -2.68 6.55
CA LYS A 95 -7.68 -1.52 6.39
C LYS A 95 -8.40 -0.27 5.86
N THR A 96 -9.60 -0.05 6.34
CA THR A 96 -10.43 1.11 6.03
C THR A 96 -10.94 1.73 7.35
N LEU A 97 -10.95 3.04 7.45
CA LEU A 97 -11.48 3.73 8.62
C LEU A 97 -12.95 4.10 8.36
N ILE A 98 -13.88 3.39 8.98
CA ILE A 98 -15.31 3.60 8.83
C ILE A 98 -15.83 4.40 10.03
N ILE A 99 -16.60 5.45 9.76
CA ILE A 99 -17.27 6.28 10.77
C ILE A 99 -18.69 5.76 10.94
N SER A 100 -18.92 4.90 11.92
CA SER A 100 -20.27 4.51 12.31
C SER A 100 -20.90 5.55 13.24
N GLU A 101 -22.21 5.52 13.39
CA GLU A 101 -22.92 6.41 14.34
C GLU A 101 -22.32 6.35 15.75
N ASP A 102 -21.92 5.15 16.22
CA ASP A 102 -21.32 4.96 17.53
C ASP A 102 -19.90 5.58 17.65
N ILE A 103 -19.19 5.75 16.54
CA ILE A 103 -17.82 6.34 16.49
C ILE A 103 -17.88 7.84 16.19
N LYS A 104 -18.99 8.33 15.68
CA LYS A 104 -19.13 9.72 15.24
C LYS A 104 -18.77 10.72 16.34
N GLU A 105 -19.15 10.43 17.57
CA GLU A 105 -18.81 11.27 18.72
C GLU A 105 -17.30 11.29 19.01
N ILE A 106 -16.63 10.14 18.79
CA ILE A 106 -15.18 10.00 18.99
C ILE A 106 -14.41 10.48 17.78
N PHE A 107 -15.06 10.51 16.60
CA PHE A 107 -14.39 10.82 15.31
C PHE A 107 -13.73 12.20 15.31
N GLU A 108 -14.36 13.20 15.89
CA GLU A 108 -13.75 14.54 15.96
C GLU A 108 -12.42 14.52 16.73
N ASN A 109 -12.35 13.74 17.81
CA ASN A 109 -11.10 13.56 18.57
C ASN A 109 -10.05 12.76 17.77
N ILE A 110 -10.48 11.73 17.02
CA ILE A 110 -9.59 10.97 16.14
C ILE A 110 -9.04 11.87 15.03
N LYS A 111 -9.90 12.67 14.43
CA LYS A 111 -9.57 13.64 13.39
C LYS A 111 -8.47 14.61 13.85
N ASP A 112 -8.68 15.24 15.00
CA ASP A 112 -7.74 16.22 15.54
C ASP A 112 -6.41 15.56 15.98
N PHE A 113 -6.47 14.32 16.44
CA PHE A 113 -5.32 13.61 16.99
C PHE A 113 -4.41 13.00 15.88
N ILE A 114 -4.98 12.39 14.84
CA ILE A 114 -4.21 11.62 13.85
C ILE A 114 -4.34 12.16 12.43
N LEU A 115 -5.49 12.74 12.06
CA LEU A 115 -5.74 13.18 10.69
C LEU A 115 -5.32 14.63 10.43
N ASN A 116 -4.78 15.31 11.44
CA ASN A 116 -4.23 16.65 11.28
C ASN A 116 -3.14 16.65 10.17
N ASP A 117 -3.21 17.56 9.23
CA ASP A 117 -2.35 17.65 8.04
C ASP A 117 -2.47 16.48 7.03
N ILE A 118 -3.50 15.64 7.15
CA ILE A 118 -3.80 14.58 6.18
C ILE A 118 -5.03 14.99 5.37
N LYS A 119 -4.89 15.04 4.05
CA LYS A 119 -6.04 15.30 3.19
C LYS A 119 -6.85 14.03 2.99
N TYR A 120 -8.12 14.10 3.34
CA TYR A 120 -9.07 13.00 3.17
C TYR A 120 -10.44 13.54 2.75
N GLU A 121 -11.25 12.65 2.21
CA GLU A 121 -12.67 12.88 1.95
C GLU A 121 -13.49 11.83 2.71
N ILE A 122 -14.71 12.18 3.04
CA ILE A 122 -15.68 11.24 3.60
C ILE A 122 -16.60 10.83 2.46
N ILE A 123 -16.57 9.56 2.08
CA ILE A 123 -17.40 8.99 1.02
C ILE A 123 -18.35 7.94 1.60
N LYS A 124 -19.47 7.69 0.90
CA LYS A 124 -20.36 6.58 1.27
C LYS A 124 -19.90 5.30 0.58
N ASN A 125 -19.82 4.21 1.35
CA ASN A 125 -19.64 2.88 0.76
C ASN A 125 -20.99 2.28 0.30
N ASP A 126 -20.95 1.07 -0.27
CA ASP A 126 -22.15 0.35 -0.75
C ASP A 126 -23.18 0.05 0.36
N LYS A 127 -22.79 0.12 1.62
CA LYS A 127 -23.65 -0.03 2.80
C LYS A 127 -24.16 1.30 3.35
N ASN A 128 -23.93 2.40 2.64
CA ASN A 128 -24.27 3.76 3.06
C ASN A 128 -23.56 4.22 4.36
N GLU A 129 -22.41 3.61 4.70
CA GLU A 129 -21.58 4.01 5.83
C GLU A 129 -20.58 5.07 5.39
N ASP A 130 -20.26 6.03 6.28
CA ASP A 130 -19.23 7.03 6.05
C ASP A 130 -17.83 6.40 6.16
N VAL A 131 -17.02 6.57 5.14
CA VAL A 131 -15.67 6.00 5.02
C VAL A 131 -14.68 7.11 4.76
N ILE A 132 -13.56 7.10 5.49
CA ILE A 132 -12.44 8.00 5.21
C ILE A 132 -11.66 7.47 4.02
N TYR A 133 -11.63 8.28 2.99
CA TYR A 133 -10.80 8.08 1.80
C TYR A 133 -9.60 9.03 1.84
N PHE A 134 -8.39 8.47 1.90
CA PHE A 134 -7.17 9.27 1.96
C PHE A 134 -6.79 9.77 0.57
N ILE A 135 -6.81 11.08 0.36
CA ILE A 135 -6.39 11.71 -0.91
C ILE A 135 -4.86 11.72 -0.99
N ASN A 136 -4.19 12.03 0.14
CA ASN A 136 -2.73 12.00 0.22
C ASN A 136 -2.27 11.64 1.63
N ASN A 137 -0.96 11.40 1.77
CA ASN A 137 -0.33 11.16 3.08
C ASN A 137 -0.94 10.00 3.91
N LYS A 138 -1.59 9.01 3.27
CA LYS A 138 -2.03 7.77 3.94
C LYS A 138 -0.88 7.11 4.71
N ASN A 139 0.34 7.19 4.19
CA ASN A 139 1.53 6.70 4.89
C ASN A 139 1.83 7.48 6.17
N LYS A 140 1.52 8.78 6.24
CA LYS A 140 1.65 9.57 7.48
C LYS A 140 0.66 9.04 8.54
N PHE A 141 -0.58 8.75 8.14
CA PHE A 141 -1.56 8.07 8.98
C PHE A 141 -1.06 6.71 9.46
N LEU A 142 -0.62 5.84 8.54
CA LEU A 142 -0.12 4.52 8.89
C LEU A 142 1.08 4.59 9.84
N LYS A 143 2.05 5.50 9.60
CA LYS A 143 3.17 5.72 10.51
C LYS A 143 2.74 6.20 11.89
N SER A 144 1.63 6.92 12.00
CA SER A 144 1.12 7.37 13.30
C SER A 144 0.50 6.25 14.12
N ILE A 145 -0.15 5.27 13.50
CA ILE A 145 -0.76 4.12 14.19
C ILE A 145 0.16 2.90 14.33
N TYR A 146 1.19 2.76 13.46
CA TYR A 146 2.26 1.75 13.54
C TYR A 146 3.59 2.43 13.91
N TYR A 147 3.64 3.09 15.04
CA TYR A 147 4.63 4.11 15.39
C TYR A 147 5.93 3.58 16.02
N SER A 148 5.94 2.37 16.52
CA SER A 148 7.11 1.79 17.15
C SER A 148 7.13 0.27 17.08
N LYS A 149 8.29 -0.31 17.34
CA LYS A 149 8.44 -1.75 17.57
C LYS A 149 7.76 -2.12 18.87
N ASN A 150 6.90 -3.10 18.84
CA ASN A 150 6.24 -3.69 20.00
C ASN A 150 6.35 -5.22 19.93
N ASN A 151 5.69 -5.90 20.83
CA ASN A 151 5.71 -7.37 20.88
C ASN A 151 4.86 -8.05 19.78
N ILE A 152 4.19 -7.28 18.93
CA ILE A 152 3.35 -7.80 17.86
C ILE A 152 4.13 -7.82 16.56
N THR A 153 4.58 -8.99 16.12
CA THR A 153 5.44 -9.18 14.93
C THR A 153 4.88 -8.52 13.67
N LEU A 154 3.56 -8.59 13.46
CA LEU A 154 2.91 -7.95 12.31
C LEU A 154 3.11 -6.43 12.30
N PHE A 155 2.99 -5.78 13.45
CA PHE A 155 3.17 -4.33 13.54
C PHE A 155 4.62 -3.92 13.28
N ASN A 156 5.58 -4.73 13.74
CA ASN A 156 6.98 -4.52 13.44
C ASN A 156 7.28 -4.64 11.94
N ASN A 157 6.66 -5.61 11.26
CA ASN A 157 6.82 -5.75 9.81
C ASN A 157 6.25 -4.54 9.07
N ILE A 158 5.02 -4.13 9.39
CA ILE A 158 4.39 -2.94 8.80
C ILE A 158 5.21 -1.68 9.11
N TYR A 159 5.66 -1.50 10.36
CA TYR A 159 6.51 -0.39 10.75
C TYR A 159 7.81 -0.34 9.93
N ASN A 160 8.47 -1.49 9.75
CA ASN A 160 9.69 -1.57 8.95
C ASN A 160 9.41 -1.27 7.47
N GLU A 161 8.35 -1.80 6.88
CA GLU A 161 7.93 -1.49 5.50
C GLU A 161 7.68 0.01 5.30
N LEU A 162 6.96 0.65 6.24
CA LEU A 162 6.65 2.07 6.16
C LEU A 162 7.88 2.98 6.31
N ASN A 163 8.88 2.54 7.08
CA ASN A 163 10.08 3.34 7.34
C ASN A 163 11.23 3.02 6.38
N ASN A 164 11.18 1.87 5.69
CA ASN A 164 12.19 1.44 4.72
C ASN A 164 11.73 1.67 3.26
N LYS A 165 10.84 2.63 3.03
CA LYS A 165 10.49 3.01 1.66
C LYS A 165 11.69 3.62 0.95
N PRO A 166 11.98 3.18 -0.29
CA PRO A 166 12.99 3.84 -1.09
C PRO A 166 12.59 5.27 -1.41
N SER A 167 13.56 6.15 -1.44
CA SER A 167 13.39 7.53 -1.89
C SER A 167 13.85 7.66 -3.35
N ILE A 168 13.17 8.53 -4.11
CA ILE A 168 13.57 8.96 -5.43
C ILE A 168 13.89 10.45 -5.36
N LYS A 169 15.15 10.82 -5.57
CA LYS A 169 15.51 12.22 -5.80
C LYS A 169 15.21 12.55 -7.25
N VAL A 170 14.58 13.67 -7.49
CA VAL A 170 14.18 14.13 -8.83
C VAL A 170 14.84 15.47 -9.11
N TYR A 171 15.53 15.57 -10.25
CA TYR A 171 16.14 16.81 -10.72
C TYR A 171 15.55 17.22 -12.08
N LYS A 172 15.10 18.45 -12.18
CA LYS A 172 14.62 19.06 -13.44
C LYS A 172 15.81 19.62 -14.21
N THR A 173 16.01 19.15 -15.43
CA THR A 173 17.03 19.66 -16.36
C THR A 173 16.45 20.73 -17.29
N ASP A 174 15.14 20.88 -17.31
CA ASP A 174 14.39 21.87 -18.08
C ASP A 174 13.35 22.53 -17.18
N LYS A 175 13.13 23.83 -17.37
CA LYS A 175 12.13 24.62 -16.59
C LYS A 175 10.71 24.08 -16.80
N ASP A 176 10.41 23.58 -18.01
CA ASP A 176 9.09 23.08 -18.39
C ASP A 176 8.87 21.59 -17.97
N ALA A 177 9.90 20.95 -17.40
CA ALA A 177 9.79 19.58 -16.90
C ALA A 177 8.72 19.47 -15.80
N VAL A 178 7.94 18.40 -15.85
CA VAL A 178 6.89 18.10 -14.88
C VAL A 178 7.41 17.05 -13.91
N ILE A 179 7.39 17.37 -12.62
CA ILE A 179 7.78 16.40 -11.58
C ILE A 179 6.82 15.21 -11.63
N PRO A 180 7.33 13.95 -11.71
CA PRO A 180 6.49 12.77 -11.70
C PRO A 180 5.59 12.69 -10.48
N SER A 181 4.31 12.43 -10.67
CA SER A 181 3.32 12.39 -9.60
C SER A 181 2.33 11.25 -9.78
N LYS A 182 1.67 10.87 -8.69
CA LYS A 182 0.57 9.90 -8.68
C LYS A 182 -0.75 10.64 -8.53
N ALA A 183 -1.83 10.12 -9.11
CA ALA A 183 -3.18 10.61 -8.86
C ALA A 183 -3.62 10.24 -7.43
N PHE A 184 -3.36 8.99 -7.03
CA PHE A 184 -3.60 8.46 -5.70
C PHE A 184 -2.32 7.87 -5.12
N GLU A 185 -2.14 7.91 -3.81
CA GLU A 185 -0.91 7.42 -3.16
C GLU A 185 -0.70 5.91 -3.40
N GLU A 186 -1.79 5.16 -3.55
CA GLU A 186 -1.79 3.72 -3.81
C GLU A 186 -1.45 3.35 -5.26
N ASP A 187 -1.44 4.29 -6.19
CA ASP A 187 -1.09 4.00 -7.57
C ASP A 187 0.32 3.40 -7.65
N ALA A 188 0.49 2.40 -8.51
CA ALA A 188 1.78 1.74 -8.67
C ALA A 188 2.83 2.66 -9.32
N GLY A 189 2.42 3.55 -10.23
CA GLY A 189 3.31 4.36 -11.05
C GLY A 189 3.18 5.86 -10.84
N TYR A 190 4.29 6.56 -11.01
CA TYR A 190 4.34 8.02 -11.11
C TYR A 190 4.20 8.42 -12.57
N ASP A 191 3.21 9.23 -12.91
CA ASP A 191 2.99 9.72 -14.26
C ASP A 191 4.19 10.50 -14.79
N LEU A 192 4.65 10.17 -16.00
CA LEU A 192 5.73 10.83 -16.73
C LEU A 192 5.18 11.62 -17.90
N THR A 193 5.67 12.86 -18.04
CA THR A 193 5.30 13.80 -19.09
C THR A 193 6.50 14.08 -19.97
N ILE A 194 6.36 13.85 -21.27
CA ILE A 194 7.34 14.30 -22.29
C ILE A 194 7.09 15.78 -22.60
N ILE A 195 8.18 16.52 -22.72
CA ILE A 195 8.12 17.98 -22.93
C ILE A 195 8.81 18.43 -24.23
N LYS A 196 9.65 17.59 -24.81
CA LYS A 196 10.46 17.95 -25.96
C LYS A 196 10.71 16.77 -26.88
N LYS A 197 10.52 16.96 -28.19
CA LYS A 197 10.98 16.05 -29.23
C LYS A 197 12.50 16.18 -29.39
N ILE A 198 13.21 15.09 -29.41
CA ILE A 198 14.69 15.05 -29.60
C ILE A 198 15.05 14.69 -31.03
N LYS A 199 14.58 13.52 -31.49
CA LYS A 199 14.83 13.05 -32.86
C LYS A 199 13.90 11.93 -33.29
N ASP A 200 13.76 11.74 -34.58
CA ASP A 200 13.12 10.55 -35.13
C ASP A 200 14.19 9.45 -35.31
N PHE A 201 13.88 8.24 -34.85
CA PHE A 201 14.68 7.05 -35.13
C PHE A 201 14.37 6.49 -36.54
N ASN A 202 13.08 6.59 -36.91
CA ASN A 202 12.58 6.23 -38.24
C ASN A 202 11.25 6.97 -38.48
N SER A 203 10.55 6.67 -39.57
CA SER A 203 9.30 7.32 -39.96
C SER A 203 8.14 7.15 -38.99
N LYS A 204 8.22 6.18 -38.06
CA LYS A 204 7.16 5.86 -37.08
C LYS A 204 7.58 6.03 -35.61
N THR A 205 8.91 6.09 -35.35
CA THR A 205 9.43 6.09 -33.96
C THR A 205 10.18 7.37 -33.67
N THR A 206 9.74 8.08 -32.64
CA THR A 206 10.30 9.36 -32.19
C THR A 206 10.77 9.26 -30.74
N LEU A 207 11.93 9.82 -30.46
CA LEU A 207 12.51 9.97 -29.12
C LEU A 207 12.13 11.32 -28.53
N TYR A 208 11.64 11.29 -27.29
CA TYR A 208 11.23 12.46 -26.51
C TYR A 208 12.01 12.55 -25.21
N ASP A 209 12.15 13.76 -24.67
CA ASP A 209 12.74 14.06 -23.37
C ASP A 209 11.66 14.46 -22.38
N THR A 210 11.78 13.98 -21.16
CA THR A 210 10.95 14.42 -20.01
C THR A 210 11.52 15.64 -19.29
N GLY A 211 12.80 15.97 -19.53
CA GLY A 211 13.53 16.99 -18.77
C GLY A 211 13.80 16.59 -17.32
N ILE A 212 13.72 15.30 -16.98
CA ILE A 212 13.85 14.77 -15.62
C ILE A 212 15.04 13.80 -15.54
N LYS A 213 15.86 13.96 -14.49
CA LYS A 213 16.82 12.98 -14.00
C LYS A 213 16.38 12.47 -12.65
N ILE A 214 16.73 11.22 -12.34
CA ILE A 214 16.42 10.61 -11.05
C ILE A 214 17.63 9.95 -10.42
N GLU A 215 17.60 9.81 -9.10
CA GLU A 215 18.45 8.96 -8.30
C GLU A 215 17.56 8.21 -7.31
N ILE A 216 17.60 6.89 -7.34
CA ILE A 216 16.85 6.01 -6.42
C ILE A 216 17.82 5.35 -5.44
N ASP A 217 17.33 5.02 -4.24
CA ASP A 217 18.12 4.33 -3.21
C ASP A 217 18.66 2.99 -3.72
N GLU A 218 19.80 2.57 -3.17
CA GLU A 218 20.43 1.29 -3.48
C GLU A 218 19.50 0.11 -3.21
N GLY A 219 19.61 -0.95 -4.01
CA GLY A 219 18.73 -2.11 -3.95
C GLY A 219 17.40 -1.94 -4.70
N TYR A 220 17.26 -0.83 -5.42
CA TYR A 220 16.10 -0.56 -6.27
C TYR A 220 16.52 -0.06 -7.64
N TYR A 221 15.64 -0.25 -8.63
CA TYR A 221 15.69 0.33 -9.96
C TYR A 221 14.31 0.82 -10.37
N THR A 222 14.19 1.48 -11.50
CA THR A 222 12.89 1.93 -11.98
C THR A 222 12.61 1.44 -13.40
N GLU A 223 11.32 1.31 -13.71
CA GLU A 223 10.83 0.94 -15.04
C GLU A 223 9.95 2.06 -15.58
N ILE A 224 10.16 2.42 -16.85
CA ILE A 224 9.22 3.25 -17.61
C ILE A 224 8.27 2.31 -18.35
N VAL A 225 6.99 2.41 -18.04
CA VAL A 225 5.93 1.63 -18.68
C VAL A 225 4.88 2.56 -19.30
N PRO A 226 4.16 2.14 -20.34
CA PRO A 226 3.14 2.98 -20.97
C PRO A 226 1.93 3.16 -20.02
N ARG A 227 1.28 4.32 -20.08
CA ARG A 227 -0.05 4.49 -19.50
C ARG A 227 -1.09 3.75 -20.36
N SER A 228 -2.16 3.27 -19.73
CA SER A 228 -3.26 2.58 -20.44
C SER A 228 -3.90 3.43 -21.55
N SER A 229 -3.84 4.76 -21.42
CA SER A 229 -4.40 5.68 -22.41
C SER A 229 -3.58 5.80 -23.69
N ILE A 230 -2.26 5.45 -23.68
CA ILE A 230 -1.39 5.69 -24.84
C ILE A 230 -1.83 4.91 -26.08
N SER A 231 -2.37 3.70 -25.88
CA SER A 231 -2.89 2.89 -26.99
C SER A 231 -4.09 3.51 -27.69
N LYS A 232 -4.89 4.32 -26.95
CA LYS A 232 -6.02 5.05 -27.55
C LYS A 232 -5.57 6.19 -28.47
N PHE A 233 -4.34 6.68 -28.26
CA PHE A 233 -3.71 7.68 -29.13
C PHE A 233 -3.03 7.07 -30.35
N GLY A 234 -3.02 5.74 -30.48
CA GLY A 234 -2.39 5.04 -31.58
C GLY A 234 -0.88 4.93 -31.48
N TYR A 235 -0.34 4.94 -30.25
CA TYR A 235 1.09 4.81 -29.96
C TYR A 235 1.39 3.68 -28.98
N ILE A 236 2.63 3.18 -29.05
CA ILE A 236 3.19 2.25 -28.06
C ILE A 236 4.57 2.74 -27.62
N LEU A 237 5.02 2.29 -26.45
CA LEU A 237 6.39 2.46 -26.00
C LEU A 237 7.29 1.54 -26.83
N ALA A 238 8.27 2.08 -27.56
CA ALA A 238 9.05 1.36 -28.57
C ALA A 238 9.86 0.18 -28.02
N ASN A 239 10.32 0.29 -26.78
CA ASN A 239 11.10 -0.75 -26.08
C ASN A 239 10.24 -1.57 -25.09
N ASN A 240 8.93 -1.51 -25.18
CA ASN A 240 7.95 -2.16 -24.28
C ASN A 240 8.08 -1.73 -22.82
N ILE A 241 9.27 -1.88 -22.22
CA ILE A 241 9.64 -1.46 -20.88
C ILE A 241 11.00 -0.77 -20.94
N GLY A 242 11.08 0.45 -20.43
CA GLY A 242 12.33 1.18 -20.29
C GLY A 242 12.96 0.87 -18.92
N ILE A 243 13.98 0.03 -18.87
CA ILE A 243 14.72 -0.22 -17.64
C ILE A 243 15.63 0.98 -17.35
N ILE A 244 15.51 1.53 -16.15
CA ILE A 244 16.35 2.62 -15.64
C ILE A 244 17.15 2.08 -14.46
N ASP A 245 18.37 1.75 -14.73
CA ASP A 245 19.31 1.22 -13.74
C ASP A 245 19.57 2.22 -12.61
N ASN A 246 19.87 1.71 -11.42
CA ASN A 246 20.17 2.52 -10.24
C ASN A 246 21.25 3.59 -10.50
N HIS A 247 22.27 3.26 -11.27
CA HIS A 247 23.40 4.14 -11.58
C HIS A 247 23.19 5.05 -12.81
N TYR A 248 22.04 4.96 -13.49
CA TYR A 248 21.76 5.86 -14.62
C TYR A 248 21.51 7.29 -14.11
N ARG A 249 22.16 8.28 -14.72
CA ARG A 249 22.05 9.71 -14.34
C ARG A 249 21.73 10.62 -15.54
N GLY A 250 21.32 10.03 -16.65
CA GLY A 250 20.81 10.78 -17.81
C GLY A 250 19.36 11.22 -17.64
N ASN A 251 18.86 12.03 -18.60
CA ASN A 251 17.44 12.34 -18.66
C ASN A 251 16.61 11.08 -18.92
N LEU A 252 15.44 10.99 -18.34
CA LEU A 252 14.46 9.96 -18.67
C LEU A 252 13.92 10.22 -20.08
N MET A 253 14.33 9.38 -21.02
CA MET A 253 13.96 9.49 -22.44
C MET A 253 12.86 8.48 -22.75
N ILE A 254 11.90 8.86 -23.58
CA ILE A 254 10.77 8.01 -23.98
C ILE A 254 10.72 7.93 -25.50
N ALA A 255 10.86 6.73 -26.05
CA ALA A 255 10.67 6.46 -27.46
C ALA A 255 9.25 5.93 -27.71
N LEU A 256 8.47 6.62 -28.52
CA LEU A 256 7.11 6.24 -28.89
C LEU A 256 7.05 5.86 -30.37
N THR A 257 6.41 4.72 -30.65
CA THR A 257 6.13 4.26 -32.01
C THR A 257 4.66 4.44 -32.33
N LYS A 258 4.40 5.13 -33.44
CA LYS A 258 3.07 5.29 -34.03
C LYS A 258 2.63 3.96 -34.66
N ILE A 259 1.54 3.37 -34.19
CA ILE A 259 1.02 2.08 -34.70
C ILE A 259 -0.24 2.23 -35.55
N ALA A 260 -1.00 3.30 -35.37
CA ALA A 260 -2.13 3.64 -36.22
C ALA A 260 -1.71 4.73 -37.21
N ASP A 261 -1.98 4.54 -38.48
CA ASP A 261 -1.58 5.49 -39.52
C ASP A 261 -2.30 6.85 -39.40
N ASP A 262 -3.51 6.83 -38.86
CA ASP A 262 -4.37 7.99 -38.57
C ASP A 262 -4.15 8.57 -37.15
N ALA A 263 -3.21 8.03 -36.36
CA ALA A 263 -2.94 8.58 -35.04
C ALA A 263 -2.52 10.06 -35.14
N PRO A 264 -3.05 10.94 -34.30
CA PRO A 264 -2.67 12.36 -34.30
C PRO A 264 -1.19 12.51 -33.90
N ASP A 265 -0.56 13.57 -34.35
CA ASP A 265 0.77 13.92 -33.85
C ASP A 265 0.70 14.32 -32.36
N ILE A 266 1.75 13.99 -31.62
CA ILE A 266 1.81 14.26 -30.18
C ILE A 266 2.02 15.77 -29.96
N GLU A 267 1.06 16.40 -29.32
CA GLU A 267 1.18 17.77 -28.80
C GLU A 267 1.88 17.75 -27.44
N LEU A 268 2.90 18.58 -27.27
CA LEU A 268 3.70 18.67 -26.05
C LEU A 268 3.21 19.85 -25.16
N PRO A 269 3.20 19.72 -23.82
CA PRO A 269 3.62 18.55 -23.03
C PRO A 269 2.59 17.42 -23.07
N PHE A 270 3.04 16.16 -23.05
CA PHE A 270 2.17 14.99 -23.16
C PHE A 270 2.48 13.94 -22.09
N LYS A 271 1.48 13.56 -21.32
CA LYS A 271 1.58 12.53 -20.27
C LYS A 271 1.33 11.16 -20.87
N CYS A 272 2.37 10.37 -21.08
CA CYS A 272 2.30 9.14 -21.88
C CYS A 272 2.72 7.85 -21.14
N CYS A 273 3.56 7.96 -20.14
CA CYS A 273 4.14 6.82 -19.43
C CYS A 273 4.04 6.97 -17.91
N GLN A 274 4.48 5.94 -17.21
CA GLN A 274 4.57 5.91 -15.76
C GLN A 274 5.94 5.36 -15.35
N LEU A 275 6.49 5.88 -14.27
CA LEU A 275 7.71 5.39 -13.61
C LEU A 275 7.30 4.46 -12.47
N ILE A 276 7.72 3.20 -12.54
CA ILE A 276 7.46 2.16 -11.53
C ILE A 276 8.74 1.88 -10.76
N VAL A 277 8.68 1.81 -9.43
CA VAL A 277 9.80 1.37 -8.58
C VAL A 277 9.80 -0.14 -8.47
N ARG A 278 10.98 -0.74 -8.63
CA ARG A 278 11.22 -2.18 -8.50
C ARG A 278 12.34 -2.45 -7.51
N LYS A 279 12.18 -3.52 -6.73
CA LYS A 279 13.28 -4.04 -5.90
C LYS A 279 14.25 -4.80 -6.80
N GLN A 280 15.54 -4.49 -6.69
CA GLN A 280 16.58 -5.20 -7.42
C GLN A 280 16.92 -6.49 -6.68
N ILE A 281 16.90 -7.61 -7.41
CA ILE A 281 17.31 -8.92 -6.91
C ILE A 281 18.65 -9.22 -7.59
N TYR A 282 19.68 -9.44 -6.76
CA TYR A 282 20.99 -9.86 -7.25
C TYR A 282 21.04 -11.38 -7.32
N ALA A 283 21.53 -11.91 -8.41
CA ALA A 283 21.72 -13.35 -8.59
C ALA A 283 23.12 -13.60 -9.14
N ASP A 284 23.77 -14.64 -8.63
CA ASP A 284 25.02 -15.13 -9.20
C ASP A 284 24.70 -16.01 -10.39
N LEU A 285 25.39 -15.75 -11.50
CA LEU A 285 25.30 -16.54 -12.72
C LEU A 285 26.59 -17.32 -12.91
N TYR A 286 26.48 -18.62 -13.06
CA TYR A 286 27.59 -19.49 -13.36
C TYR A 286 27.24 -20.49 -14.44
N GLU A 287 28.21 -20.80 -15.30
CA GLU A 287 28.08 -21.81 -16.34
C GLU A 287 28.26 -23.20 -15.74
N ILE A 288 27.42 -24.13 -16.16
CA ILE A 288 27.59 -25.56 -15.87
C ILE A 288 28.05 -26.27 -17.13
N THR A 289 28.92 -27.30 -16.99
CA THR A 289 29.55 -27.99 -18.14
C THR A 289 28.73 -29.18 -18.62
N ASP A 290 27.75 -29.61 -17.89
CA ASP A 290 26.86 -30.72 -18.23
C ASP A 290 25.41 -30.35 -17.94
N ASP A 291 24.45 -31.12 -18.47
CA ASP A 291 23.03 -30.88 -18.28
C ASP A 291 22.58 -31.38 -16.91
N ASN A 292 23.00 -30.69 -15.86
CA ASN A 292 22.62 -30.91 -14.47
C ASN A 292 21.39 -30.09 -14.05
N LEU A 293 20.60 -29.61 -15.01
CA LEU A 293 19.34 -28.94 -14.71
C LEU A 293 18.32 -29.96 -14.19
N SER A 294 17.59 -29.57 -13.15
CA SER A 294 16.51 -30.41 -12.62
C SER A 294 15.36 -30.57 -13.62
N SER A 295 14.90 -31.79 -13.83
CA SER A 295 13.71 -32.06 -14.64
C SER A 295 12.45 -31.54 -13.95
N THR A 296 11.50 -31.04 -14.73
CA THR A 296 10.19 -30.58 -14.25
C THR A 296 9.07 -31.17 -15.11
N LEU A 297 7.81 -31.08 -14.64
CA LEU A 297 6.66 -31.50 -15.44
C LEU A 297 6.50 -30.71 -16.74
N ARG A 298 7.03 -29.49 -16.80
CA ARG A 298 6.97 -28.60 -17.96
C ARG A 298 8.15 -28.82 -18.92
N ASN A 299 9.34 -29.17 -18.40
CA ASN A 299 10.59 -29.27 -19.15
C ASN A 299 10.78 -28.11 -20.15
N ASP A 300 10.87 -28.41 -21.44
CA ASP A 300 11.07 -27.48 -22.56
C ASP A 300 9.74 -26.90 -23.12
N GLY A 301 8.61 -27.24 -22.55
CA GLY A 301 7.30 -26.79 -23.00
C GLY A 301 7.16 -25.25 -22.97
N GLY A 302 7.01 -24.66 -24.16
CA GLY A 302 6.79 -23.22 -24.38
C GLY A 302 5.75 -22.98 -25.49
N PHE A 303 5.51 -21.69 -25.82
CA PHE A 303 4.67 -21.24 -26.94
C PHE A 303 3.29 -21.91 -27.05
N GLY A 304 2.61 -22.09 -25.92
CA GLY A 304 1.26 -22.68 -25.88
C GLY A 304 1.23 -24.20 -25.70
N SER A 305 2.37 -24.86 -25.41
CA SER A 305 2.44 -26.31 -25.16
C SER A 305 1.52 -26.81 -24.03
N THR A 306 1.03 -25.94 -23.14
CA THR A 306 0.09 -26.23 -22.04
C THR A 306 -1.36 -25.94 -22.39
N THR A 307 -1.65 -25.44 -23.62
CA THR A 307 -3.03 -25.18 -24.06
C THR A 307 -3.64 -26.51 -24.51
N ILE A 308 -4.50 -27.08 -23.67
CA ILE A 308 -5.39 -28.17 -24.08
C ILE A 308 -6.49 -27.53 -24.94
N ILE A 309 -6.50 -27.84 -26.24
CA ILE A 309 -7.58 -27.47 -27.17
C ILE A 309 -8.78 -28.37 -26.92
#